data_be8c5c55584eb986c6ccb01a63c5026a
#
_entry.id   be8c5c55584eb986c6ccb01a63c5026a
#
_cell.length_a   1.000
_cell.length_b   1.000
_cell.length_c   1.000
_cell.angle_alpha   90.00
_cell.angle_beta   90.00
_cell.angle_gamma   90.00
#
_symmetry.space_group_name_H-M   'P 1'
#
loop_
_entity.id
_entity.type
_entity.pdbx_description
1 polymer ?
#
loop_
_entity_poly.entity_id
_entity_poly.type
_entity_poly.pdbx_seq_one_letter_code
_entity_poly.pdbx_strand_id
1 'polypeptide(L)'
;GIDYYPFESVSETPFNIQLDNFSYSDCGYIRNLAGKYRVYYGTPFDLDELTDVSGIDINNITNIRITDVVGCINPEFASTDSQGNIINDPYPTPFESGGFDLDAIGVIHNNLSIQEHEVNYSVFPNPADNHIKIDGFKQDKIYIFDAFGILVKEFNGQSTSVQNLASGLYFIRQGNHAISFLKN
;
A
#
# COMPACT_ATOMS: atom_id res chain seq x y z
N GLY A 1 7.96 -6.47 23.56
CA GLY A 1 8.74 -6.42 22.32
C GLY A 1 7.82 -6.73 21.14
N ILE A 2 8.32 -6.59 19.93
CA ILE A 2 7.63 -7.07 18.72
C ILE A 2 8.25 -8.40 18.38
N ASP A 3 7.42 -9.45 18.27
CA ASP A 3 7.86 -10.77 17.86
C ASP A 3 7.75 -10.87 16.33
N TYR A 4 8.76 -11.44 15.68
CA TYR A 4 8.80 -11.64 14.24
C TYR A 4 8.92 -13.13 13.94
N TYR A 5 8.13 -13.57 12.98
CA TYR A 5 8.05 -14.96 12.53
C TYR A 5 8.53 -15.00 11.08
N PRO A 6 9.68 -15.62 10.78
CA PRO A 6 10.21 -15.66 9.43
C PRO A 6 9.46 -16.67 8.58
N PHE A 7 9.33 -16.37 7.29
CA PHE A 7 9.02 -17.39 6.29
C PHE A 7 10.18 -18.36 6.15
N GLU A 8 9.89 -19.62 5.90
CA GLU A 8 10.93 -20.56 5.49
C GLU A 8 11.49 -20.16 4.13
N SER A 9 12.78 -19.87 4.09
CA SER A 9 13.50 -19.51 2.89
C SER A 9 14.42 -20.65 2.44
N VAL A 10 14.63 -20.77 1.13
CA VAL A 10 15.53 -21.77 0.55
C VAL A 10 16.37 -21.10 -0.52
N SER A 11 17.68 -21.35 -0.48
CA SER A 11 18.64 -20.99 -1.53
C SER A 11 19.41 -22.21 -1.99
N GLU A 12 19.14 -22.65 -3.19
CA GLU A 12 19.89 -23.71 -3.88
C GLU A 12 20.89 -23.14 -4.88
N THR A 13 21.14 -21.84 -4.83
CA THR A 13 22.13 -21.19 -5.68
C THR A 13 23.51 -21.79 -5.42
N PRO A 14 24.21 -22.31 -6.45
CA PRO A 14 25.53 -22.86 -6.27
C PRO A 14 26.49 -21.87 -5.62
N PHE A 15 27.24 -22.29 -4.61
CA PHE A 15 28.15 -21.43 -3.84
C PHE A 15 29.64 -21.80 -4.00
N ASN A 16 29.97 -22.50 -5.08
CA ASN A 16 31.36 -22.81 -5.44
C ASN A 16 32.08 -21.64 -6.12
N ILE A 17 31.34 -20.67 -6.62
CA ILE A 17 31.83 -19.41 -7.21
C ILE A 17 30.98 -18.29 -6.68
N GLN A 18 31.64 -17.23 -6.16
CA GLN A 18 30.98 -16.04 -5.70
C GLN A 18 30.26 -15.32 -6.85
N LEU A 19 28.97 -15.03 -6.71
CA LEU A 19 28.27 -14.16 -7.64
C LEU A 19 28.75 -12.71 -7.47
N ASP A 20 28.88 -12.01 -8.58
CA ASP A 20 29.12 -10.57 -8.66
C ASP A 20 27.95 -9.89 -9.38
N ASN A 21 28.01 -8.58 -9.55
CA ASN A 21 26.90 -7.83 -10.18
C ASN A 21 26.69 -8.13 -11.65
N PHE A 22 27.57 -8.86 -12.30
CA PHE A 22 27.45 -9.26 -13.71
C PHE A 22 27.10 -10.72 -13.86
N SER A 23 27.07 -11.45 -12.75
CA SER A 23 26.74 -12.86 -12.72
C SER A 23 25.25 -13.06 -12.97
N TYR A 24 24.95 -14.19 -13.60
CA TYR A 24 23.58 -14.67 -13.76
C TYR A 24 23.29 -15.74 -12.71
N SER A 25 22.16 -15.61 -12.03
CA SER A 25 21.59 -16.65 -11.18
C SER A 25 20.18 -16.98 -11.64
N ASP A 26 19.85 -18.27 -11.63
CA ASP A 26 18.50 -18.72 -11.92
C ASP A 26 17.58 -18.48 -10.70
N CYS A 27 16.54 -17.69 -10.88
CA CYS A 27 15.55 -17.44 -9.84
C CYS A 27 14.79 -18.71 -9.38
N GLY A 28 14.89 -19.82 -10.13
CA GLY A 28 14.38 -21.13 -9.72
C GLY A 28 15.06 -21.68 -8.48
N TYR A 29 16.32 -21.29 -8.23
CA TYR A 29 17.09 -21.74 -7.07
C TYR A 29 16.69 -21.09 -5.74
N ILE A 30 15.83 -20.08 -5.76
CA ILE A 30 15.44 -19.37 -4.53
C ILE A 30 13.92 -19.44 -4.29
N ARG A 31 13.53 -19.60 -3.03
CA ARG A 31 12.16 -19.57 -2.57
C ARG A 31 12.05 -18.72 -1.31
N ASN A 32 10.98 -17.93 -1.19
CA ASN A 32 10.71 -17.03 -0.07
C ASN A 32 11.89 -16.10 0.28
N LEU A 33 12.61 -15.65 -0.76
CA LEU A 33 13.61 -14.60 -0.68
C LEU A 33 13.13 -13.44 -1.55
N ALA A 34 13.11 -12.25 -1.00
CA ALA A 34 12.79 -11.03 -1.74
C ALA A 34 13.81 -10.83 -2.86
N GLY A 35 13.41 -10.15 -3.94
CA GLY A 35 14.27 -9.99 -5.10
C GLY A 35 14.28 -11.18 -6.09
N LYS A 36 13.52 -12.24 -5.81
CA LYS A 36 13.41 -13.40 -6.72
C LYS A 36 12.99 -13.01 -8.14
N TYR A 37 12.08 -12.06 -8.25
CA TYR A 37 11.57 -11.58 -9.53
C TYR A 37 12.11 -10.18 -9.82
N ARG A 38 12.35 -9.91 -11.10
CA ARG A 38 12.84 -8.62 -11.56
C ARG A 38 11.81 -7.51 -11.38
N VAL A 39 12.25 -6.27 -11.56
CA VAL A 39 11.44 -5.04 -11.52
C VAL A 39 10.07 -5.20 -12.20
N TYR A 40 9.05 -4.63 -11.64
CA TYR A 40 7.61 -4.74 -11.94
C TYR A 40 6.94 -6.06 -11.52
N TYR A 41 7.68 -7.03 -11.00
CA TYR A 41 7.12 -8.28 -10.48
C TYR A 41 7.53 -8.43 -9.03
N GLY A 42 6.56 -8.34 -8.12
CA GLY A 42 6.80 -8.57 -6.70
C GLY A 42 7.02 -10.06 -6.40
N THR A 43 7.80 -10.35 -5.37
CA THR A 43 7.88 -11.70 -4.81
C THR A 43 6.71 -11.89 -3.85
N PRO A 44 5.78 -12.84 -4.12
CA PRO A 44 4.69 -13.13 -3.22
C PRO A 44 5.19 -13.92 -2.00
N PHE A 45 4.64 -13.60 -0.84
CA PHE A 45 4.78 -14.35 0.40
C PHE A 45 3.39 -14.72 0.88
N ASP A 46 3.11 -16.02 0.99
CA ASP A 46 1.80 -16.51 1.39
C ASP A 46 1.72 -16.66 2.90
N LEU A 47 0.86 -15.90 3.54
CA LEU A 47 0.66 -15.96 4.99
C LEU A 47 0.12 -17.33 5.46
N ASP A 48 -0.52 -18.08 4.59
CA ASP A 48 -0.98 -19.43 4.92
C ASP A 48 0.17 -20.37 5.29
N GLU A 49 1.40 -20.11 4.83
CA GLU A 49 2.60 -20.85 5.24
C GLU A 49 2.91 -20.71 6.76
N LEU A 50 2.38 -19.67 7.39
CA LEU A 50 2.57 -19.39 8.82
C LEU A 50 1.39 -19.82 9.71
N THR A 51 0.38 -20.47 9.15
CA THR A 51 -0.85 -20.83 9.88
C THR A 51 -0.59 -21.73 11.09
N ASP A 52 0.36 -22.66 10.97
CA ASP A 52 0.71 -23.61 12.02
C ASP A 52 1.80 -23.11 12.98
N VAL A 53 2.28 -21.88 12.78
CA VAL A 53 3.32 -21.27 13.62
C VAL A 53 2.69 -20.72 14.89
N SER A 54 3.09 -21.24 16.05
CA SER A 54 2.54 -20.79 17.33
C SER A 54 2.96 -19.35 17.64
N GLY A 55 1.99 -18.53 18.01
CA GLY A 55 2.22 -17.16 18.49
C GLY A 55 1.97 -16.06 17.44
N ILE A 56 1.75 -16.42 16.18
CA ILE A 56 1.34 -15.45 15.14
C ILE A 56 -0.15 -15.54 14.89
N ASP A 57 -0.79 -14.39 14.68
CA ASP A 57 -2.14 -14.28 14.12
C ASP A 57 -2.02 -13.75 12.69
N ILE A 58 -2.14 -14.63 11.71
CA ILE A 58 -2.01 -14.28 10.28
C ILE A 58 -3.09 -13.31 9.78
N ASN A 59 -4.20 -13.16 10.54
CA ASN A 59 -5.26 -12.22 10.23
C ASN A 59 -5.02 -10.82 10.82
N ASN A 60 -3.98 -10.66 11.65
CA ASN A 60 -3.66 -9.41 12.32
C ASN A 60 -2.17 -9.09 12.29
N ILE A 61 -1.61 -9.03 11.10
CA ILE A 61 -0.21 -8.65 10.89
C ILE A 61 -0.06 -7.14 11.00
N THR A 62 0.75 -6.68 11.92
CA THR A 62 0.97 -5.25 12.17
C THR A 62 2.31 -4.75 11.66
N ASN A 63 3.29 -5.63 11.49
CA ASN A 63 4.64 -5.26 11.10
C ASN A 63 5.23 -6.28 10.13
N ILE A 64 5.98 -5.79 9.15
CA ILE A 64 6.78 -6.57 8.24
C ILE A 64 8.23 -6.14 8.41
N ARG A 65 9.14 -7.10 8.52
CA ARG A 65 10.58 -6.84 8.55
C ARG A 65 11.24 -7.54 7.38
N ILE A 66 11.98 -6.80 6.60
CA ILE A 66 12.86 -7.31 5.56
C ILE A 66 14.28 -7.14 6.07
N THR A 67 15.08 -8.19 5.97
CA THR A 67 16.49 -8.17 6.36
C THR A 67 17.30 -8.47 5.11
N ASP A 68 18.20 -7.56 4.77
CA ASP A 68 19.15 -7.74 3.69
C ASP A 68 20.13 -8.88 4.03
N VAL A 69 20.53 -9.64 3.04
CA VAL A 69 21.43 -10.78 3.22
C VAL A 69 22.86 -10.41 2.82
N VAL A 70 23.84 -10.96 3.52
CA VAL A 70 25.24 -10.89 3.06
C VAL A 70 25.45 -12.03 2.09
N GLY A 71 25.55 -11.71 0.80
CA GLY A 71 25.67 -12.69 -0.29
C GLY A 71 27.04 -13.38 -0.41
N CYS A 72 27.94 -13.13 0.55
CA CYS A 72 29.29 -13.72 0.57
C CYS A 72 29.26 -15.22 0.82
N ILE A 73 29.96 -16.01 0.00
CA ILE A 73 30.04 -17.46 0.19
C ILE A 73 31.08 -17.90 1.25
N ASN A 74 31.86 -16.97 1.81
CA ASN A 74 32.73 -17.31 2.93
C ASN A 74 31.89 -17.62 4.18
N PRO A 75 31.94 -18.83 4.75
CA PRO A 75 31.11 -19.21 5.89
C PRO A 75 31.23 -18.31 7.12
N GLU A 76 32.31 -17.57 7.25
CA GLU A 76 32.54 -16.63 8.37
C GLU A 76 31.60 -15.42 8.29
N PHE A 77 31.18 -15.05 7.08
CA PHE A 77 30.36 -13.85 6.82
C PHE A 77 29.04 -14.14 6.10
N ALA A 78 28.86 -15.39 5.67
CA ALA A 78 27.70 -15.78 4.88
C ALA A 78 26.39 -15.65 5.68
N SER A 79 25.35 -15.16 5.00
CA SER A 79 23.99 -15.40 5.43
C SER A 79 23.52 -16.79 5.03
N THR A 80 22.66 -17.40 5.82
CA THR A 80 22.09 -18.72 5.52
C THR A 80 20.57 -18.64 5.42
N ASP A 81 20.02 -19.54 4.62
CA ASP A 81 18.59 -19.77 4.56
C ASP A 81 18.06 -20.53 5.79
N SER A 82 16.76 -20.84 5.82
CA SER A 82 16.14 -21.56 6.93
C SER A 82 16.64 -22.99 7.13
N GLN A 83 17.31 -23.55 6.13
CA GLN A 83 17.87 -24.92 6.16
C GLN A 83 19.38 -24.92 6.45
N GLY A 84 19.98 -23.72 6.60
CA GLY A 84 21.42 -23.57 6.86
C GLY A 84 22.28 -23.56 5.59
N ASN A 85 21.68 -23.49 4.40
CA ASN A 85 22.45 -23.35 3.16
C ASN A 85 22.93 -21.91 3.01
N ILE A 86 24.15 -21.76 2.50
CA ILE A 86 24.72 -20.43 2.22
C ILE A 86 23.91 -19.76 1.09
N ILE A 87 23.50 -18.53 1.33
CA ILE A 87 22.87 -17.68 0.31
C ILE A 87 23.98 -17.01 -0.48
N ASN A 88 24.16 -17.43 -1.74
CA ASN A 88 25.09 -16.78 -2.67
C ASN A 88 24.34 -15.71 -3.45
N ASP A 89 24.66 -14.47 -3.18
CA ASP A 89 24.09 -13.28 -3.81
C ASP A 89 25.24 -12.36 -4.23
N PRO A 90 25.05 -11.39 -5.13
CA PRO A 90 26.13 -10.52 -5.56
C PRO A 90 26.91 -9.87 -4.43
N TYR A 91 28.22 -10.17 -4.38
CA TYR A 91 29.13 -9.69 -3.36
C TYR A 91 30.57 -9.57 -3.91
N PRO A 92 31.37 -8.53 -3.53
CA PRO A 92 30.96 -7.37 -2.73
C PRO A 92 30.08 -6.41 -3.55
N THR A 93 29.30 -5.60 -2.84
CA THR A 93 28.56 -4.52 -3.48
C THR A 93 29.53 -3.44 -3.94
N PRO A 94 29.62 -3.11 -5.26
CA PRO A 94 30.69 -2.24 -5.78
C PRO A 94 30.41 -0.74 -5.57
N PHE A 95 29.26 -0.37 -5.03
CA PHE A 95 28.83 1.01 -4.81
C PHE A 95 28.51 1.22 -3.33
N GLU A 96 28.81 2.40 -2.78
CA GLU A 96 28.44 2.75 -1.41
C GLU A 96 26.90 2.75 -1.17
N SER A 97 26.13 2.94 -2.24
CA SER A 97 24.67 2.93 -2.24
C SER A 97 24.07 1.63 -2.79
N GLY A 98 24.88 0.62 -3.03
CA GLY A 98 24.39 -0.67 -3.46
C GLY A 98 23.79 -1.44 -2.30
N GLY A 99 22.89 -2.37 -2.60
CA GLY A 99 22.20 -3.19 -1.63
C GLY A 99 20.79 -3.51 -2.12
N PHE A 100 19.93 -3.89 -1.20
CA PHE A 100 18.53 -4.19 -1.49
C PHE A 100 17.70 -2.91 -1.61
N ASP A 101 17.22 -2.63 -2.81
CA ASP A 101 16.32 -1.51 -3.09
C ASP A 101 14.87 -1.98 -3.04
N LEU A 102 14.14 -1.49 -2.05
CA LEU A 102 12.72 -1.80 -1.86
C LEU A 102 11.85 -0.70 -2.47
N ASP A 103 11.13 -1.01 -3.54
CA ASP A 103 10.16 -0.09 -4.14
C ASP A 103 8.88 0.01 -3.30
N ALA A 104 8.29 -1.13 -2.96
CA ALA A 104 7.05 -1.18 -2.19
C ALA A 104 6.77 -2.55 -1.58
N ILE A 105 5.90 -2.57 -0.58
CA ILE A 105 5.23 -3.75 -0.06
C ILE A 105 3.75 -3.58 -0.31
N GLY A 106 3.13 -4.58 -0.94
CA GLY A 106 1.68 -4.62 -1.17
C GLY A 106 1.03 -5.76 -0.40
N VAL A 107 -0.17 -5.55 0.11
CA VAL A 107 -1.01 -6.60 0.67
C VAL A 107 -2.01 -7.02 -0.39
N ILE A 108 -1.99 -8.32 -0.74
CA ILE A 108 -2.88 -8.94 -1.72
C ILE A 108 -3.96 -9.70 -0.93
N HIS A 109 -5.20 -9.72 -1.45
CA HIS A 109 -6.35 -10.38 -0.82
C HIS A 109 -6.61 -9.89 0.61
N ASN A 110 -6.39 -8.63 0.80
CA ASN A 110 -6.73 -7.97 2.03
C ASN A 110 -8.25 -8.05 2.22
N ASN A 111 -8.71 -8.91 3.14
CA ASN A 111 -10.05 -8.80 3.71
C ASN A 111 -10.07 -7.62 4.70
N LEU A 112 -9.46 -6.49 4.35
CA LEU A 112 -9.90 -5.24 4.90
C LEU A 112 -11.34 -5.06 4.41
N SER A 113 -12.27 -5.69 5.11
CA SER A 113 -13.53 -5.02 5.31
C SER A 113 -13.18 -3.74 6.10
N ILE A 114 -12.68 -2.70 5.40
CA ILE A 114 -13.21 -1.41 5.70
C ILE A 114 -14.71 -1.69 5.63
N GLN A 115 -15.38 -1.72 6.78
CA GLN A 115 -16.73 -1.23 6.80
C GLN A 115 -16.56 0.20 6.31
N GLU A 116 -16.52 0.39 5.00
CA GLU A 116 -17.10 1.55 4.42
C GLU A 116 -18.52 1.53 5.01
N HIS A 117 -18.71 2.25 6.10
CA HIS A 117 -19.95 2.92 6.24
C HIS A 117 -20.00 3.68 4.92
N GLU A 118 -20.71 3.11 3.95
CA GLU A 118 -21.16 3.85 2.79
C GLU A 118 -22.01 4.96 3.35
N VAL A 119 -21.35 6.03 3.78
CA VAL A 119 -22.01 7.28 3.99
C VAL A 119 -22.35 7.71 2.58
N ASN A 120 -23.56 7.36 2.14
CA ASN A 120 -24.07 7.76 0.85
C ASN A 120 -24.23 9.28 0.88
N TYR A 121 -23.19 9.96 0.42
CA TYR A 121 -23.25 11.40 0.23
C TYR A 121 -24.20 11.70 -0.91
N SER A 122 -25.22 12.47 -0.64
CA SER A 122 -26.18 12.87 -1.68
C SER A 122 -26.54 14.34 -1.56
N VAL A 123 -26.91 14.93 -2.69
CA VAL A 123 -27.42 16.30 -2.78
C VAL A 123 -28.70 16.29 -3.60
N PHE A 124 -29.72 16.94 -3.08
CA PHE A 124 -31.02 17.05 -3.76
C PHE A 124 -31.73 18.37 -3.44
N PRO A 125 -32.56 18.86 -4.37
CA PRO A 125 -32.68 18.37 -5.74
C PRO A 125 -31.37 18.56 -6.52
N ASN A 126 -31.15 17.76 -7.51
CA ASN A 126 -30.05 17.90 -8.46
C ASN A 126 -30.60 17.55 -9.87
N PRO A 127 -30.77 18.51 -10.78
CA PRO A 127 -30.43 19.93 -10.69
C PRO A 127 -31.20 20.72 -9.62
N ALA A 128 -30.55 21.79 -9.09
CA ALA A 128 -31.08 22.65 -8.04
C ALA A 128 -31.49 24.03 -8.55
N ASP A 129 -32.61 24.55 -8.05
CA ASP A 129 -33.02 25.93 -8.35
C ASP A 129 -32.62 26.91 -7.21
N ASN A 130 -33.22 26.77 -6.05
CA ASN A 130 -33.09 27.75 -4.98
C ASN A 130 -32.39 27.22 -3.73
N HIS A 131 -32.57 25.95 -3.45
CA HIS A 131 -32.07 25.31 -2.24
C HIS A 131 -31.55 23.91 -2.56
N ILE A 132 -30.55 23.48 -1.80
CA ILE A 132 -30.09 22.11 -1.77
C ILE A 132 -30.19 21.55 -0.34
N LYS A 133 -30.46 20.28 -0.25
CA LYS A 133 -30.29 19.46 0.93
C LYS A 133 -29.19 18.43 0.66
N ILE A 134 -28.37 18.18 1.65
CA ILE A 134 -27.25 17.23 1.56
C ILE A 134 -27.38 16.22 2.68
N ASP A 135 -27.17 14.95 2.35
CA ASP A 135 -27.12 13.87 3.32
C ASP A 135 -25.72 13.25 3.34
N GLY A 136 -25.36 12.62 4.45
CA GLY A 136 -24.06 11.97 4.64
C GLY A 136 -22.97 12.87 5.24
N PHE A 137 -23.07 14.18 5.10
CA PHE A 137 -22.12 15.11 5.70
C PHE A 137 -22.39 15.33 7.19
N LYS A 138 -21.31 15.55 7.96
CA LYS A 138 -21.42 15.95 9.36
C LYS A 138 -21.99 17.38 9.45
N GLN A 139 -22.53 17.74 10.63
CA GLN A 139 -23.05 19.10 10.86
C GLN A 139 -21.95 20.15 11.13
N ASP A 140 -20.81 20.03 10.42
CA ASP A 140 -19.68 20.95 10.49
C ASP A 140 -19.66 21.85 9.26
N LYS A 141 -18.61 22.67 9.12
CA LYS A 141 -18.42 23.54 7.96
C LYS A 141 -18.36 22.75 6.66
N ILE A 142 -19.19 23.17 5.72
CA ILE A 142 -19.32 22.63 4.38
C ILE A 142 -19.05 23.75 3.40
N TYR A 143 -18.33 23.44 2.35
CA TYR A 143 -17.86 24.39 1.36
C TYR A 143 -18.44 24.08 -0.01
N ILE A 144 -18.85 25.11 -0.75
CA ILE A 144 -19.28 25.00 -2.15
C ILE A 144 -18.25 25.72 -3.02
N PHE A 145 -17.76 25.02 -4.02
CA PHE A 145 -16.83 25.54 -5.01
C PHE A 145 -17.49 25.54 -6.39
N ASP A 146 -17.14 26.48 -7.21
CA ASP A 146 -17.51 26.48 -8.63
C ASP A 146 -16.66 25.48 -9.44
N ALA A 147 -16.92 25.39 -10.74
CA ALA A 147 -16.21 24.50 -11.66
C ALA A 147 -14.71 24.84 -11.83
N PHE A 148 -14.29 26.03 -11.41
CA PHE A 148 -12.90 26.48 -11.44
C PHE A 148 -12.17 26.26 -10.11
N GLY A 149 -12.87 25.68 -9.09
CA GLY A 149 -12.33 25.46 -7.76
C GLY A 149 -12.34 26.71 -6.87
N ILE A 150 -13.08 27.77 -7.24
CA ILE A 150 -13.21 28.97 -6.43
C ILE A 150 -14.28 28.72 -5.37
N LEU A 151 -13.97 29.01 -4.11
CA LEU A 151 -14.92 28.95 -3.01
C LEU A 151 -15.99 30.02 -3.19
N VAL A 152 -17.25 29.59 -3.37
CA VAL A 152 -18.40 30.50 -3.57
C VAL A 152 -19.30 30.57 -2.36
N LYS A 153 -19.27 29.57 -1.49
CA LYS A 153 -20.09 29.55 -0.29
C LYS A 153 -19.53 28.65 0.80
N GLU A 154 -19.75 29.06 2.04
CA GLU A 154 -19.53 28.27 3.26
C GLU A 154 -20.83 28.24 4.06
N PHE A 155 -21.18 27.09 4.63
CA PHE A 155 -22.35 26.96 5.49
C PHE A 155 -22.21 25.80 6.48
N ASN A 156 -23.09 25.75 7.48
CA ASN A 156 -23.19 24.66 8.45
C ASN A 156 -24.56 23.98 8.30
N GLY A 157 -24.63 22.70 8.61
CA GLY A 157 -25.86 21.92 8.58
C GLY A 157 -26.12 21.24 7.24
N GLN A 158 -27.31 20.68 7.10
CA GLN A 158 -27.68 19.77 5.99
C GLN A 158 -28.45 20.46 4.86
N SER A 159 -28.63 21.76 4.87
CA SER A 159 -29.30 22.48 3.78
C SER A 159 -28.81 23.91 3.65
N THR A 160 -28.82 24.43 2.43
CA THR A 160 -28.49 25.84 2.17
C THR A 160 -29.18 26.37 0.93
N SER A 161 -29.38 27.69 0.88
CA SER A 161 -29.85 28.36 -0.32
C SER A 161 -28.73 28.47 -1.34
N VAL A 162 -29.01 28.20 -2.60
CA VAL A 162 -28.14 28.36 -3.76
C VAL A 162 -28.71 29.36 -4.78
N GLN A 163 -29.73 30.12 -4.36
CA GLN A 163 -30.46 31.04 -5.25
C GLN A 163 -29.54 32.08 -5.89
N ASN A 164 -28.52 32.55 -5.17
CA ASN A 164 -27.59 33.57 -5.64
C ASN A 164 -26.41 33.03 -6.46
N LEU A 165 -26.37 31.72 -6.67
CA LEU A 165 -25.33 31.12 -7.52
C LEU A 165 -25.79 31.18 -8.99
N ALA A 166 -24.86 31.44 -9.89
CA ALA A 166 -25.12 31.36 -11.34
C ALA A 166 -25.42 29.90 -11.75
N SER A 167 -26.09 29.73 -12.88
CA SER A 167 -26.30 28.40 -13.46
C SER A 167 -24.96 27.76 -13.80
N GLY A 168 -24.76 26.49 -13.42
CA GLY A 168 -23.51 25.80 -13.64
C GLY A 168 -23.27 24.60 -12.72
N LEU A 169 -22.11 23.97 -12.87
CA LEU A 169 -21.65 22.84 -12.06
C LEU A 169 -20.94 23.36 -10.81
N TYR A 170 -21.29 22.77 -9.65
CA TYR A 170 -20.71 23.09 -8.36
C TYR A 170 -20.29 21.82 -7.62
N PHE A 171 -19.32 21.96 -6.75
CA PHE A 171 -18.81 20.90 -5.89
C PHE A 171 -19.01 21.25 -4.42
N ILE A 172 -19.61 20.36 -3.67
CA ILE A 172 -19.74 20.43 -2.21
C ILE A 172 -18.63 19.60 -1.59
N ARG A 173 -17.90 20.18 -0.65
CA ARG A 173 -16.78 19.50 0.01
C ARG A 173 -16.83 19.65 1.52
N GLN A 174 -16.50 18.54 2.21
CA GLN A 174 -16.21 18.50 3.65
C GLN A 174 -15.06 17.52 3.89
N GLY A 175 -13.93 18.02 4.37
CA GLY A 175 -12.72 17.22 4.53
C GLY A 175 -12.25 16.61 3.20
N ASN A 176 -12.17 15.30 3.14
CA ASN A 176 -11.75 14.54 1.95
C ASN A 176 -12.94 14.11 1.07
N HIS A 177 -14.17 14.40 1.45
CA HIS A 177 -15.36 14.00 0.69
C HIS A 177 -15.87 15.16 -0.16
N ALA A 178 -16.23 14.83 -1.40
CA ALA A 178 -16.79 15.79 -2.34
C ALA A 178 -17.90 15.14 -3.18
N ILE A 179 -18.97 15.91 -3.43
CA ILE A 179 -20.05 15.55 -4.37
C ILE A 179 -20.35 16.76 -5.26
N SER A 180 -20.98 16.53 -6.39
CA SER A 180 -21.33 17.61 -7.31
C SER A 180 -22.83 17.79 -7.45
N PHE A 181 -23.25 19.01 -7.80
CA PHE A 181 -24.63 19.30 -8.22
C PHE A 181 -24.64 20.31 -9.37
N LEU A 182 -25.72 20.26 -10.13
CA LEU A 182 -25.99 21.21 -11.20
C LEU A 182 -26.97 22.28 -10.69
N LYS A 183 -26.65 23.56 -10.86
CA LYS A 183 -27.52 24.71 -10.60
C LYS A 183 -28.17 25.15 -11.92
N ASN A 184 -29.48 25.20 -11.94
CA ASN A 184 -30.26 25.79 -13.05
C ASN A 184 -30.13 27.31 -13.10
#